data_3e0d37316425674af3153e6a02f6a83b
#
_entry.id   3e0d37316425674af3153e6a02f6a83b
#
_cell.length_a   1.000
_cell.length_b   1.000
_cell.length_c   1.000
_cell.angle_alpha   90.00
_cell.angle_beta   90.00
_cell.angle_gamma   90.00
#
_symmetry.space_group_name_H-M   'P 1'
#
loop_
_entity.id
_entity.type
_entity.pdbx_description
1 polymer ?
#
loop_
_entity_poly.entity_id
_entity_poly.type
_entity_poly.pdbx_seq_one_letter_code
_entity_poly.pdbx_strand_id
1 'polypeptide(L)'
;EAIDQPWKTMEGGVGPYWGLFDASRQAKFAWTGPITDPDYLKRAGLAVLFGVLLSLPILALAGASATQALMLAASANAVGAWFAAMVAFWKGHYFVPGAAFALGFGIVLLLPLVAIALARLEEIAAIAFGRAPRRLANAPPLVPEPFAPKVSIHVPACCEPPDMLKASLDAVARLDYPNLECVVVVNNTPDPVLWRPIEEHCLTLGERFKFVRADQLTGYKAGALRLALSHTAPDAQIIGIIDADYVVSADWLTNLVPLFADNRVGFVQSPQDHRDGDHTPLHSAMNAEYAGFFDIGMVQRNEFNGVIMHGTMCLIRRAAIEHVGGWSSDTIVEDTDLGLAILEHGWLAHYTNRRYGHGLLPDTFESYKRQRHRWAFGGSQLVRKHWRALLPWADGLTREQKREYAIGWLNWLGADAIGVVVALLNIVWVPVVAFANIAVPDRILTIPIIAAFAVSFAHFATLYRLRVRASPRRMVGAVAAAMALQWTVARAVGMGVILERIPFLRTAKGGASRKGPDFAAFWEAVIGALLITGAITLVATNYKQVREINIFAWVLVVQSLPFVAAVTLAVIEDTRFNSFVYWRELEAKIAAIPAKLTAKAVTLLPQRRAISEVIADPPKLPADTAEPVQ
;
A
#
# COMPACT_ATOMS: atom_id res chain seq x y z
N GLU A 1 19.67 2.28 -33.37
CA GLU A 1 20.52 3.17 -32.52
C GLU A 1 19.67 4.12 -31.65
N ALA A 2 18.49 4.61 -32.11
CA ALA A 2 17.60 5.45 -31.31
C ALA A 2 16.84 4.67 -30.21
N ILE A 3 16.89 3.34 -30.21
CA ILE A 3 16.17 2.46 -29.29
C ILE A 3 17.01 2.14 -28.04
N ASP A 4 18.34 2.18 -28.13
CA ASP A 4 19.23 1.77 -27.04
C ASP A 4 19.20 2.70 -25.82
N GLN A 5 18.89 3.99 -26.00
CA GLN A 5 18.71 4.92 -24.89
C GLN A 5 17.80 6.11 -25.30
N PRO A 6 16.51 5.91 -25.49
CA PRO A 6 15.63 6.90 -26.08
C PRO A 6 15.53 8.21 -25.28
N TRP A 7 15.92 8.20 -24.02
CA TRP A 7 15.91 9.38 -23.13
C TRP A 7 17.25 10.14 -23.07
N LYS A 8 18.37 9.54 -23.53
CA LYS A 8 19.71 10.20 -23.54
C LYS A 8 19.98 11.00 -24.80
N THR A 9 19.29 10.74 -25.91
CA THR A 9 19.61 11.27 -27.24
C THR A 9 18.89 12.57 -27.60
N MET A 10 18.12 13.17 -26.69
CA MET A 10 17.35 14.36 -27.03
C MET A 10 17.83 15.61 -26.27
N GLU A 11 18.93 16.15 -26.73
CA GLU A 11 19.17 17.58 -26.57
C GLU A 11 18.23 18.34 -27.52
N GLY A 12 17.19 18.98 -26.97
CA GLY A 12 16.42 20.03 -27.61
C GLY A 12 15.21 19.69 -28.45
N GLY A 13 14.81 18.44 -28.59
CA GLY A 13 13.61 18.08 -29.34
C GLY A 13 12.40 17.81 -28.44
N VAL A 14 11.65 18.84 -28.13
CA VAL A 14 10.40 18.69 -27.35
C VAL A 14 9.31 18.24 -28.30
N GLY A 15 8.95 16.96 -28.25
CA GLY A 15 7.77 16.46 -28.96
C GLY A 15 6.50 17.15 -28.43
N PRO A 16 5.40 17.15 -29.20
CA PRO A 16 4.18 17.90 -28.89
C PRO A 16 3.48 17.57 -27.58
N TYR A 17 3.99 16.56 -26.82
CA TYR A 17 3.40 16.04 -25.57
C TYR A 17 4.08 16.53 -24.29
N TRP A 18 5.08 17.36 -24.41
CA TRP A 18 5.83 17.89 -23.25
C TRP A 18 5.02 18.82 -22.35
N GLY A 19 3.78 19.16 -22.70
CA GLY A 19 2.86 19.79 -21.77
C GLY A 19 2.56 18.93 -20.53
N LEU A 20 2.62 17.58 -20.66
CA LEU A 20 2.53 16.62 -19.56
C LEU A 20 3.89 16.35 -18.89
N PHE A 21 4.98 16.53 -19.64
CA PHE A 21 6.35 16.23 -19.24
C PHE A 21 7.27 17.37 -19.63
N ASP A 22 7.35 18.38 -18.82
CA ASP A 22 8.33 19.43 -18.97
C ASP A 22 9.71 18.86 -18.60
N ALA A 23 10.59 18.66 -19.60
CA ALA A 23 11.96 18.19 -19.38
C ALA A 23 12.72 19.12 -18.44
N SER A 24 12.41 20.42 -18.44
CA SER A 24 12.97 21.40 -17.49
C SER A 24 12.51 21.10 -16.06
N ARG A 25 11.32 20.52 -15.89
CA ARG A 25 10.80 20.09 -14.59
C ARG A 25 11.39 18.75 -14.15
N GLN A 26 11.67 17.83 -15.08
CA GLN A 26 12.41 16.60 -14.77
C GLN A 26 13.85 16.91 -14.38
N ALA A 27 14.51 17.81 -15.09
CA ALA A 27 15.85 18.29 -14.74
C ALA A 27 15.88 18.98 -13.36
N LYS A 28 14.79 19.62 -12.93
CA LYS A 28 14.66 20.19 -11.58
C LYS A 28 14.54 19.15 -10.47
N PHE A 29 14.18 17.93 -10.80
CA PHE A 29 14.23 16.78 -9.88
C PHE A 29 15.54 15.98 -9.99
N ALA A 30 16.42 16.30 -10.94
CA ALA A 30 17.79 15.84 -10.90
C ALA A 30 18.48 16.38 -9.63
N TRP A 31 19.38 15.60 -9.06
CA TRP A 31 20.04 15.88 -7.79
C TRP A 31 20.64 17.30 -7.67
N THR A 32 21.01 17.92 -8.78
CA THR A 32 21.55 19.29 -8.83
C THR A 32 20.47 20.38 -8.96
N GLY A 33 19.26 20.05 -9.39
CA GLY A 33 18.15 20.98 -9.56
C GLY A 33 17.32 21.27 -8.29
N PRO A 34 17.12 20.31 -7.39
CA PRO A 34 16.30 20.51 -6.19
C PRO A 34 16.85 21.54 -5.21
N ILE A 35 18.15 21.72 -5.14
CA ILE A 35 18.80 22.68 -4.21
C ILE A 35 18.44 24.13 -4.53
N THR A 36 18.14 24.43 -5.78
CA THR A 36 17.75 25.75 -6.24
C THR A 36 16.24 25.95 -6.37
N ASP A 37 15.45 24.87 -6.18
CA ASP A 37 13.98 24.95 -6.19
C ASP A 37 13.47 25.44 -4.82
N PRO A 38 12.83 26.64 -4.73
CA PRO A 38 12.30 27.15 -3.47
C PRO A 38 11.28 26.21 -2.81
N ASP A 39 10.52 25.45 -3.60
CA ASP A 39 9.55 24.47 -3.09
C ASP A 39 10.24 23.25 -2.48
N TYR A 40 11.39 22.85 -3.01
CA TYR A 40 12.20 21.78 -2.43
C TYR A 40 12.79 22.21 -1.09
N LEU A 41 13.40 23.40 -1.03
CA LEU A 41 13.95 23.94 0.22
C LEU A 41 12.88 24.10 1.30
N LYS A 42 11.67 24.55 0.90
CA LYS A 42 10.53 24.63 1.81
C LYS A 42 10.11 23.26 2.34
N ARG A 43 10.05 22.23 1.47
CA ARG A 43 9.72 20.84 1.88
C ARG A 43 10.80 20.24 2.77
N ALA A 44 12.06 20.43 2.41
CA ALA A 44 13.18 20.00 3.23
C ALA A 44 13.16 20.67 4.61
N GLY A 45 12.92 21.98 4.67
CA GLY A 45 12.77 22.73 5.91
C GLY A 45 11.61 22.22 6.77
N LEU A 46 10.47 21.89 6.15
CA LEU A 46 9.33 21.30 6.85
C LEU A 46 9.60 19.88 7.33
N ALA A 47 10.30 19.06 6.54
CA ALA A 47 10.72 17.72 6.97
C ALA A 47 11.66 17.79 8.18
N VAL A 48 12.59 18.74 8.19
CA VAL A 48 13.46 19.02 9.34
C VAL A 48 12.65 19.48 10.56
N LEU A 49 11.70 20.41 10.37
CA LEU A 49 10.83 20.88 11.45
C LEU A 49 9.99 19.72 12.04
N PHE A 50 9.38 18.87 11.21
CA PHE A 50 8.67 17.67 11.66
C PHE A 50 9.60 16.70 12.39
N GLY A 51 10.81 16.49 11.88
CA GLY A 51 11.82 15.66 12.55
C GLY A 51 12.19 16.20 13.92
N VAL A 52 12.35 17.51 14.05
CA VAL A 52 12.60 18.19 15.33
C VAL A 52 11.42 18.01 16.29
N LEU A 53 10.19 18.27 15.83
CA LEU A 53 8.99 18.12 16.66
C LEU A 53 8.77 16.68 17.15
N LEU A 54 9.05 15.69 16.31
CA LEU A 54 8.96 14.27 16.68
C LEU A 54 10.10 13.82 17.61
N SER A 55 11.26 14.48 17.56
CA SER A 55 12.39 14.15 18.43
C SER A 55 12.19 14.60 19.87
N LEU A 56 11.38 15.64 20.12
CA LEU A 56 11.12 16.16 21.47
C LEU A 56 10.52 15.11 22.42
N PRO A 57 9.43 14.40 22.09
CA PRO A 57 8.90 13.35 22.97
C PRO A 57 9.86 12.18 23.12
N ILE A 58 10.65 11.84 22.08
CA ILE A 58 11.66 10.77 22.13
C ILE A 58 12.74 11.12 23.17
N LEU A 59 13.25 12.35 23.11
CA LEU A 59 14.29 12.83 24.02
C LEU A 59 13.77 12.96 25.46
N ALA A 60 12.51 13.38 25.62
CA ALA A 60 11.85 13.40 26.93
C ALA A 60 11.73 12.00 27.54
N LEU A 61 11.32 10.99 26.73
CA LEU A 61 11.29 9.58 27.12
C LEU A 61 12.69 9.06 27.46
N ALA A 62 13.73 9.53 26.78
CA ALA A 62 15.12 9.20 27.07
C ALA A 62 15.66 9.84 28.36
N GLY A 63 14.87 10.67 29.05
CA GLY A 63 15.27 11.30 30.33
C GLY A 63 16.21 12.49 30.17
N ALA A 64 16.29 13.07 28.95
CA ALA A 64 16.99 14.33 28.73
C ALA A 64 16.32 15.47 29.51
N SER A 65 17.09 16.41 30.06
CA SER A 65 16.52 17.64 30.59
C SER A 65 15.84 18.43 29.47
N ALA A 66 14.83 19.23 29.78
CA ALA A 66 14.12 20.04 28.81
C ALA A 66 15.07 20.90 27.94
N THR A 67 16.11 21.45 28.57
CA THR A 67 17.13 22.26 27.88
C THR A 67 17.99 21.41 26.94
N GLN A 68 18.42 20.22 27.37
CA GLN A 68 19.17 19.29 26.51
C GLN A 68 18.32 18.78 25.35
N ALA A 69 17.05 18.44 25.62
CA ALA A 69 16.12 18.00 24.60
C ALA A 69 15.90 19.10 23.53
N LEU A 70 15.74 20.34 23.95
CA LEU A 70 15.55 21.47 23.06
C LEU A 70 16.81 21.75 22.22
N MET A 71 17.99 21.73 22.81
CA MET A 71 19.27 21.92 22.08
C MET A 71 19.51 20.82 21.06
N LEU A 72 19.29 19.54 21.46
CA LEU A 72 19.44 18.42 20.55
C LEU A 72 18.40 18.43 19.44
N ALA A 73 17.15 18.76 19.74
CA ALA A 73 16.09 18.86 18.75
C ALA A 73 16.28 20.03 17.79
N ALA A 74 16.83 21.16 18.25
CA ALA A 74 17.11 22.33 17.41
C ALA A 74 18.31 22.11 16.47
N SER A 75 19.26 21.26 16.84
CA SER A 75 20.48 21.01 16.05
C SER A 75 20.35 19.86 15.07
N ALA A 76 19.32 19.01 15.20
CA ALA A 76 19.22 17.77 14.45
C ALA A 76 17.76 17.33 14.26
N ASN A 77 17.52 16.53 13.23
CA ASN A 77 16.30 15.74 13.12
C ASN A 77 16.32 14.57 14.12
N ALA A 78 15.25 13.76 14.16
CA ALA A 78 15.15 12.61 15.08
C ALA A 78 16.38 11.67 15.02
N VAL A 79 17.01 11.55 13.86
CA VAL A 79 18.20 10.72 13.64
C VAL A 79 19.43 11.33 14.32
N GLY A 80 19.66 12.64 14.15
CA GLY A 80 20.76 13.33 14.82
C GLY A 80 20.63 13.30 16.35
N ALA A 81 19.41 13.46 16.87
CA ALA A 81 19.12 13.31 18.29
C ALA A 81 19.43 11.89 18.80
N TRP A 82 19.07 10.88 18.00
CA TRP A 82 19.38 9.48 18.30
C TRP A 82 20.90 9.22 18.29
N PHE A 83 21.63 9.72 17.27
CA PHE A 83 23.09 9.61 17.25
C PHE A 83 23.76 10.31 18.42
N ALA A 84 23.30 11.51 18.79
CA ALA A 84 23.83 12.23 19.96
C ALA A 84 23.57 11.45 21.26
N ALA A 85 22.37 10.85 21.42
CA ALA A 85 22.06 9.99 22.55
C ALA A 85 22.95 8.72 22.57
N MET A 86 23.23 8.13 21.42
CA MET A 86 24.12 6.99 21.25
C MET A 86 25.56 7.33 21.67
N VAL A 87 26.09 8.49 21.24
CA VAL A 87 27.42 8.95 21.63
C VAL A 87 27.51 9.22 23.14
N ALA A 88 26.48 9.84 23.72
CA ALA A 88 26.41 10.08 25.16
C ALA A 88 26.37 8.77 25.96
N PHE A 89 25.59 7.80 25.50
CA PHE A 89 25.52 6.47 26.05
C PHE A 89 26.90 5.77 26.00
N TRP A 90 27.55 5.80 24.84
CA TRP A 90 28.88 5.18 24.66
C TRP A 90 29.94 5.75 25.63
N LYS A 91 29.91 7.04 25.88
CA LYS A 91 30.84 7.70 26.80
C LYS A 91 30.59 7.37 28.27
N GLY A 92 29.37 6.97 28.63
CA GLY A 92 28.96 6.73 30.02
C GLY A 92 28.97 5.26 30.47
N HIS A 93 29.25 4.30 29.60
CA HIS A 93 29.09 2.87 29.91
C HIS A 93 30.38 2.07 29.70
N TYR A 94 30.67 1.18 30.65
CA TYR A 94 31.69 0.13 30.48
C TYR A 94 31.04 -1.08 29.80
N PHE A 95 31.51 -1.46 28.61
CA PHE A 95 30.97 -2.58 27.88
C PHE A 95 31.68 -3.89 28.17
N VAL A 96 30.94 -4.88 28.63
CA VAL A 96 31.32 -6.29 28.51
C VAL A 96 31.22 -6.66 27.01
N PRO A 97 32.13 -7.51 26.47
CA PRO A 97 32.11 -7.84 25.02
C PRO A 97 30.77 -8.30 24.49
N GLY A 98 30.02 -9.10 25.26
CA GLY A 98 28.66 -9.55 24.86
C GLY A 98 27.63 -8.41 24.76
N ALA A 99 27.69 -7.42 25.68
CA ALA A 99 26.80 -6.26 25.63
C ALA A 99 27.13 -5.33 24.45
N ALA A 100 28.43 -5.15 24.17
CA ALA A 100 28.88 -4.39 22.99
C ALA A 100 28.43 -5.05 21.67
N PHE A 101 28.53 -6.39 21.58
CA PHE A 101 28.03 -7.14 20.43
C PHE A 101 26.50 -6.99 20.25
N ALA A 102 25.75 -7.18 21.33
CA ALA A 102 24.27 -7.06 21.29
C ALA A 102 23.84 -5.64 20.90
N LEU A 103 24.52 -4.61 21.41
CA LEU A 103 24.25 -3.23 21.03
C LEU A 103 24.59 -2.97 19.56
N GLY A 104 25.78 -3.38 19.11
CA GLY A 104 26.19 -3.23 17.71
C GLY A 104 25.24 -3.92 16.73
N PHE A 105 24.83 -5.15 17.04
CA PHE A 105 23.86 -5.89 16.26
C PHE A 105 22.47 -5.21 16.26
N GLY A 106 22.01 -4.75 17.41
CA GLY A 106 20.76 -3.99 17.53
C GLY A 106 20.78 -2.69 16.72
N ILE A 107 21.89 -1.96 16.72
CA ILE A 107 22.06 -0.75 15.90
C ILE A 107 21.96 -1.10 14.41
N VAL A 108 22.60 -2.16 13.94
CA VAL A 108 22.52 -2.61 12.54
C VAL A 108 21.08 -2.90 12.15
N LEU A 109 20.29 -3.54 13.00
CA LEU A 109 18.87 -3.80 12.76
C LEU A 109 18.02 -2.53 12.75
N LEU A 110 18.42 -1.47 13.47
CA LEU A 110 17.70 -0.21 13.51
C LEU A 110 18.00 0.71 12.33
N LEU A 111 19.15 0.58 11.66
CA LEU A 111 19.50 1.44 10.52
C LEU A 111 18.43 1.46 9.40
N PRO A 112 17.92 0.31 8.93
CA PRO A 112 16.82 0.29 7.95
C PRO A 112 15.56 0.97 8.47
N LEU A 113 15.21 0.78 9.74
CA LEU A 113 14.03 1.37 10.36
C LEU A 113 14.11 2.90 10.36
N VAL A 114 15.29 3.44 10.71
CA VAL A 114 15.55 4.88 10.69
C VAL A 114 15.50 5.43 9.27
N ALA A 115 16.11 4.75 8.30
CA ALA A 115 16.06 5.14 6.89
C ALA A 115 14.62 5.21 6.35
N ILE A 116 13.80 4.23 6.70
CA ILE A 116 12.37 4.21 6.35
C ILE A 116 11.62 5.35 7.02
N ALA A 117 11.86 5.60 8.30
CA ALA A 117 11.20 6.69 9.03
C ALA A 117 11.52 8.06 8.40
N LEU A 118 12.77 8.28 7.99
CA LEU A 118 13.16 9.51 7.29
C LEU A 118 12.48 9.64 5.93
N ALA A 119 12.43 8.56 5.15
CA ALA A 119 11.76 8.56 3.85
C ALA A 119 10.25 8.88 4.01
N ARG A 120 9.61 8.35 5.05
CA ARG A 120 8.20 8.66 5.37
C ARG A 120 7.98 10.10 5.76
N LEU A 121 8.88 10.70 6.54
CA LEU A 121 8.81 12.13 6.89
C LEU A 121 8.97 13.02 5.65
N GLU A 122 9.89 12.67 4.77
CA GLU A 122 10.07 13.37 3.49
C GLU A 122 8.80 13.26 2.62
N GLU A 123 8.17 12.08 2.56
CA GLU A 123 6.94 11.87 1.80
C GLU A 123 5.76 12.65 2.39
N ILE A 124 5.60 12.69 3.72
CA ILE A 124 4.61 13.55 4.38
C ILE A 124 4.83 15.00 3.95
N ALA A 125 6.05 15.50 4.05
CA ALA A 125 6.37 16.88 3.71
C ALA A 125 6.10 17.18 2.23
N ALA A 126 6.51 16.27 1.33
CA ALA A 126 6.29 16.41 -0.10
C ALA A 126 4.81 16.46 -0.47
N ILE A 127 3.98 15.67 0.19
CA ILE A 127 2.54 15.59 -0.11
C ILE A 127 1.74 16.68 0.60
N ALA A 128 2.01 16.94 1.88
CA ALA A 128 1.27 17.92 2.67
C ALA A 128 1.53 19.36 2.21
N PHE A 129 2.75 19.65 1.78
CA PHE A 129 3.21 21.01 1.43
C PHE A 129 3.69 21.14 -0.02
N GLY A 130 3.66 20.03 -0.77
CA GLY A 130 4.04 19.99 -2.17
C GLY A 130 2.95 20.46 -3.11
N ARG A 131 3.34 20.62 -4.37
CA ARG A 131 2.39 20.86 -5.46
C ARG A 131 1.65 19.57 -5.81
N ALA A 132 0.55 19.72 -6.54
CA ALA A 132 -0.14 18.59 -7.16
C ALA A 132 0.84 17.77 -8.03
N PRO A 133 0.61 16.45 -8.16
CA PRO A 133 1.42 15.61 -9.06
C PRO A 133 1.45 16.19 -10.47
N ARG A 134 2.63 16.17 -11.10
CA ARG A 134 2.87 16.81 -12.39
C ARG A 134 2.84 15.85 -13.57
N ARG A 135 3.16 14.57 -13.30
CA ARG A 135 3.27 13.53 -14.34
C ARG A 135 2.05 12.60 -14.44
N LEU A 136 0.97 12.86 -13.70
CA LEU A 136 -0.23 12.03 -13.81
C LEU A 136 -0.87 12.17 -15.20
N ALA A 137 -1.03 11.06 -15.89
CA ALA A 137 -1.69 10.97 -17.18
C ALA A 137 -3.22 10.89 -17.03
N ASN A 138 -3.85 11.95 -16.53
CA ASN A 138 -5.29 11.97 -16.27
C ASN A 138 -6.14 12.51 -17.42
N ALA A 139 -5.50 13.09 -18.42
CA ALA A 139 -6.14 13.52 -19.67
C ALA A 139 -5.32 13.01 -20.86
N PRO A 140 -5.96 12.62 -21.96
CA PRO A 140 -5.23 12.26 -23.17
C PRO A 140 -4.47 13.50 -23.69
N PRO A 141 -3.23 13.32 -24.15
CA PRO A 141 -2.51 14.40 -24.82
C PRO A 141 -3.22 14.77 -26.13
N LEU A 142 -3.12 16.05 -26.51
CA LEU A 142 -3.56 16.47 -27.84
C LEU A 142 -2.61 15.88 -28.88
N VAL A 143 -3.10 14.91 -29.64
CA VAL A 143 -2.35 14.28 -30.74
C VAL A 143 -2.83 14.92 -32.03
N PRO A 144 -1.95 15.52 -32.85
CA PRO A 144 -2.33 15.95 -34.19
C PRO A 144 -2.55 14.70 -35.05
N GLU A 145 -3.73 14.58 -35.66
CA GLU A 145 -4.15 13.44 -36.48
C GLU A 145 -4.54 12.14 -35.72
N PRO A 146 -5.37 11.26 -36.30
CA PRO A 146 -5.87 10.08 -35.61
C PRO A 146 -4.74 9.06 -35.35
N PHE A 147 -4.06 9.20 -34.23
CA PHE A 147 -3.09 8.21 -33.74
C PHE A 147 -3.87 7.02 -33.16
N ALA A 148 -4.10 6.00 -33.98
CA ALA A 148 -4.82 4.80 -33.60
C ALA A 148 -4.04 3.53 -33.99
N PRO A 149 -2.84 3.31 -33.40
CA PRO A 149 -2.05 2.10 -33.62
C PRO A 149 -2.84 0.87 -33.19
N LYS A 150 -2.57 -0.27 -33.81
CA LYS A 150 -3.21 -1.51 -33.43
C LYS A 150 -2.82 -1.92 -32.01
N VAL A 151 -3.83 -2.20 -31.18
CA VAL A 151 -3.70 -2.69 -29.81
C VAL A 151 -4.09 -4.16 -29.76
N SER A 152 -3.26 -5.01 -29.19
CA SER A 152 -3.58 -6.40 -28.90
C SER A 152 -3.79 -6.56 -27.39
N ILE A 153 -5.01 -6.91 -26.98
CA ILE A 153 -5.33 -7.18 -25.57
C ILE A 153 -5.06 -8.65 -25.28
N HIS A 154 -4.22 -8.94 -24.29
CA HIS A 154 -3.93 -10.28 -23.82
C HIS A 154 -4.69 -10.58 -22.54
N VAL A 155 -5.46 -11.66 -22.54
CA VAL A 155 -6.25 -12.13 -21.40
C VAL A 155 -5.80 -13.55 -21.05
N PRO A 156 -4.81 -13.71 -20.15
CA PRO A 156 -4.40 -15.02 -19.65
C PRO A 156 -5.39 -15.54 -18.63
N ALA A 157 -5.79 -16.81 -18.73
CA ALA A 157 -6.74 -17.46 -17.85
C ALA A 157 -6.29 -18.89 -17.53
N CYS A 158 -6.44 -19.30 -16.25
CA CYS A 158 -6.12 -20.64 -15.80
C CYS A 158 -7.15 -21.09 -14.77
N CYS A 159 -7.98 -22.07 -15.10
CA CYS A 159 -9.05 -22.60 -14.25
C CYS A 159 -9.99 -21.50 -13.72
N GLU A 160 -10.31 -20.50 -14.54
CA GLU A 160 -11.19 -19.40 -14.14
C GLU A 160 -12.67 -19.76 -14.33
N PRO A 161 -13.59 -19.27 -13.46
CA PRO A 161 -15.03 -19.42 -13.68
C PRO A 161 -15.45 -18.79 -15.01
N PRO A 162 -16.20 -19.50 -15.87
CA PRO A 162 -16.57 -19.01 -17.21
C PRO A 162 -17.34 -17.68 -17.19
N ASP A 163 -18.29 -17.52 -16.27
CA ASP A 163 -19.11 -16.29 -16.21
C ASP A 163 -18.28 -15.06 -15.86
N MET A 164 -17.26 -15.22 -15.01
CA MET A 164 -16.33 -14.16 -14.66
C MET A 164 -15.50 -13.72 -15.88
N LEU A 165 -14.95 -14.68 -16.62
CA LEU A 165 -14.13 -14.40 -17.80
C LEU A 165 -14.99 -13.84 -18.96
N LYS A 166 -16.21 -14.36 -19.19
CA LYS A 166 -17.16 -13.80 -20.15
C LYS A 166 -17.45 -12.32 -19.88
N ALA A 167 -17.72 -11.96 -18.62
CA ALA A 167 -17.96 -10.57 -18.24
C ALA A 167 -16.76 -9.66 -18.57
N SER A 168 -15.53 -10.15 -18.40
CA SER A 168 -14.30 -9.44 -18.79
C SER A 168 -14.20 -9.29 -20.31
N LEU A 169 -14.46 -10.34 -21.07
CA LEU A 169 -14.43 -10.30 -22.55
C LEU A 169 -15.52 -9.40 -23.13
N ASP A 170 -16.71 -9.40 -22.55
CA ASP A 170 -17.79 -8.46 -22.92
C ASP A 170 -17.39 -7.00 -22.68
N ALA A 171 -16.64 -6.74 -21.62
CA ALA A 171 -16.13 -5.40 -21.36
C ALA A 171 -15.05 -4.99 -22.39
N VAL A 172 -14.16 -5.91 -22.76
CA VAL A 172 -13.19 -5.70 -23.85
C VAL A 172 -13.89 -5.47 -25.19
N ALA A 173 -14.97 -6.20 -25.45
CA ALA A 173 -15.76 -6.03 -26.68
C ALA A 173 -16.40 -4.63 -26.81
N ARG A 174 -16.67 -3.97 -25.68
CA ARG A 174 -17.24 -2.61 -25.60
C ARG A 174 -16.21 -1.49 -25.57
N LEU A 175 -14.90 -1.79 -25.68
CA LEU A 175 -13.89 -0.75 -25.75
C LEU A 175 -14.12 0.16 -26.97
N ASP A 176 -14.12 1.46 -26.72
CA ASP A 176 -14.25 2.50 -27.76
C ASP A 176 -12.89 2.75 -28.43
N TYR A 177 -12.47 1.75 -29.23
CA TYR A 177 -11.21 1.83 -29.95
C TYR A 177 -11.28 1.04 -31.27
N PRO A 178 -10.97 1.68 -32.42
CA PRO A 178 -11.26 1.10 -33.71
C PRO A 178 -10.31 -0.04 -34.10
N ASN A 179 -9.06 0.00 -33.71
CA ASN A 179 -8.01 -0.91 -34.16
C ASN A 179 -7.56 -1.85 -33.03
N LEU A 180 -8.42 -2.81 -32.69
CA LEU A 180 -8.29 -3.69 -31.54
C LEU A 180 -8.39 -5.16 -31.92
N GLU A 181 -7.53 -5.99 -31.37
CA GLU A 181 -7.71 -7.44 -31.26
C GLU A 181 -7.59 -7.88 -29.79
N CYS A 182 -8.12 -9.05 -29.47
CA CYS A 182 -8.03 -9.68 -28.16
C CYS A 182 -7.54 -11.12 -28.32
N VAL A 183 -6.45 -11.48 -27.63
CA VAL A 183 -5.91 -12.84 -27.58
C VAL A 183 -6.19 -13.42 -26.20
N VAL A 184 -7.10 -14.38 -26.15
CA VAL A 184 -7.53 -15.07 -24.93
C VAL A 184 -6.77 -16.38 -24.82
N VAL A 185 -5.89 -16.50 -23.83
CA VAL A 185 -5.08 -17.71 -23.61
C VAL A 185 -5.60 -18.46 -22.40
N VAL A 186 -6.26 -19.59 -22.65
CA VAL A 186 -6.68 -20.51 -21.56
C VAL A 186 -5.65 -21.61 -21.45
N ASN A 187 -4.84 -21.55 -20.39
CA ASN A 187 -3.76 -22.50 -20.17
C ASN A 187 -4.02 -23.42 -18.98
N ASN A 188 -3.49 -24.64 -19.04
CA ASN A 188 -3.50 -25.61 -17.96
C ASN A 188 -4.89 -25.81 -17.31
N THR A 189 -5.93 -25.77 -18.14
CA THR A 189 -7.33 -25.91 -17.73
C THR A 189 -7.89 -27.18 -18.36
N PRO A 190 -7.76 -28.34 -17.70
CA PRO A 190 -8.13 -29.63 -18.28
C PRO A 190 -9.65 -29.82 -18.38
N ASP A 191 -10.44 -29.19 -17.49
CA ASP A 191 -11.88 -29.34 -17.45
C ASP A 191 -12.58 -28.59 -18.60
N PRO A 192 -13.27 -29.30 -19.51
CA PRO A 192 -13.99 -28.65 -20.61
C PRO A 192 -15.12 -27.70 -20.16
N VAL A 193 -15.69 -27.92 -18.98
CA VAL A 193 -16.73 -27.05 -18.42
C VAL A 193 -16.21 -25.63 -18.19
N LEU A 194 -14.90 -25.47 -17.97
CA LEU A 194 -14.29 -24.16 -17.74
C LEU A 194 -13.84 -23.46 -19.01
N TRP A 195 -13.38 -24.18 -20.04
CA TRP A 195 -12.82 -23.53 -21.23
C TRP A 195 -13.74 -23.51 -22.44
N ARG A 196 -14.59 -24.54 -22.67
CA ARG A 196 -15.51 -24.58 -23.83
C ARG A 196 -16.46 -23.37 -23.89
N PRO A 197 -17.11 -22.98 -22.77
CA PRO A 197 -17.98 -21.81 -22.79
C PRO A 197 -17.25 -20.51 -23.16
N ILE A 198 -15.92 -20.45 -22.96
CA ILE A 198 -15.11 -19.29 -23.34
C ILE A 198 -14.77 -19.32 -24.83
N GLU A 199 -14.40 -20.47 -25.36
CA GLU A 199 -14.18 -20.66 -26.80
C GLU A 199 -15.42 -20.26 -27.60
N GLU A 200 -16.59 -20.81 -27.22
CA GLU A 200 -17.87 -20.48 -27.83
C GLU A 200 -18.19 -18.97 -27.72
N HIS A 201 -17.93 -18.38 -26.58
CA HIS A 201 -18.14 -16.95 -26.36
C HIS A 201 -17.22 -16.09 -27.23
N CYS A 202 -15.96 -16.42 -27.37
CA CYS A 202 -15.04 -15.74 -28.28
C CYS A 202 -15.53 -15.77 -29.72
N LEU A 203 -16.09 -16.91 -30.19
CA LEU A 203 -16.69 -17.02 -31.51
C LEU A 203 -17.89 -16.06 -31.70
N THR A 204 -18.71 -15.88 -30.66
CA THR A 204 -19.84 -14.93 -30.71
C THR A 204 -19.40 -13.46 -30.73
N LEU A 205 -18.22 -13.15 -30.13
CA LEU A 205 -17.67 -11.80 -30.10
C LEU A 205 -16.98 -11.38 -31.41
N GLY A 206 -16.78 -12.33 -32.34
CA GLY A 206 -16.26 -12.11 -33.69
C GLY A 206 -14.75 -12.26 -33.84
N GLU A 207 -14.27 -12.10 -35.08
CA GLU A 207 -12.90 -12.44 -35.51
C GLU A 207 -11.76 -11.69 -34.75
N ARG A 208 -12.06 -10.57 -34.15
CA ARG A 208 -11.08 -9.83 -33.35
C ARG A 208 -10.72 -10.53 -32.02
N PHE A 209 -11.50 -11.55 -31.61
CA PHE A 209 -11.23 -12.37 -30.42
C PHE A 209 -10.63 -13.70 -30.82
N LYS A 210 -9.36 -13.88 -30.52
CA LYS A 210 -8.61 -15.11 -30.80
C LYS A 210 -8.55 -15.97 -29.55
N PHE A 211 -9.18 -17.16 -29.59
CA PHE A 211 -9.09 -18.13 -28.50
C PHE A 211 -7.90 -19.07 -28.73
N VAL A 212 -7.04 -19.19 -27.73
CA VAL A 212 -5.86 -20.05 -27.74
C VAL A 212 -5.88 -20.93 -26.51
N ARG A 213 -5.94 -22.25 -26.70
CA ARG A 213 -5.83 -23.22 -25.61
C ARG A 213 -4.43 -23.85 -25.58
N ALA A 214 -3.84 -23.95 -24.40
CA ALA A 214 -2.56 -24.61 -24.20
C ALA A 214 -2.58 -25.48 -22.94
N ASP A 215 -2.47 -26.78 -23.14
CA ASP A 215 -2.27 -27.74 -22.06
C ASP A 215 -0.78 -27.89 -21.74
N GLN A 216 -0.42 -28.10 -20.47
CA GLN A 216 0.96 -28.29 -20.00
C GLN A 216 1.92 -27.11 -20.30
N LEU A 217 1.36 -25.88 -20.35
CA LEU A 217 2.17 -24.67 -20.54
C LEU A 217 3.03 -24.42 -19.31
N THR A 218 4.32 -24.21 -19.52
CA THR A 218 5.29 -23.87 -18.47
C THR A 218 5.44 -22.35 -18.33
N GLY A 219 5.88 -21.90 -17.15
CA GLY A 219 6.17 -20.48 -16.90
C GLY A 219 4.98 -19.66 -16.44
N TYR A 220 3.93 -20.32 -15.95
CA TYR A 220 2.76 -19.65 -15.35
C TYR A 220 2.16 -18.55 -16.25
N LYS A 221 1.84 -17.38 -15.70
CA LYS A 221 1.29 -16.24 -16.45
C LYS A 221 2.28 -15.71 -17.51
N ALA A 222 3.57 -15.67 -17.21
CA ALA A 222 4.59 -15.31 -18.18
C ALA A 222 4.58 -16.21 -19.42
N GLY A 223 4.37 -17.53 -19.22
CA GLY A 223 4.20 -18.49 -20.32
C GLY A 223 2.98 -18.18 -21.17
N ALA A 224 1.84 -17.92 -20.55
CA ALA A 224 0.60 -17.54 -21.23
C ALA A 224 0.75 -16.23 -22.03
N LEU A 225 1.43 -15.24 -21.46
CA LEU A 225 1.67 -13.94 -22.13
C LEU A 225 2.65 -14.08 -23.31
N ARG A 226 3.69 -14.94 -23.23
CA ARG A 226 4.54 -15.27 -24.38
C ARG A 226 3.75 -15.96 -25.48
N LEU A 227 2.87 -16.89 -25.13
CA LEU A 227 2.00 -17.55 -26.10
C LEU A 227 1.02 -16.55 -26.72
N ALA A 228 0.42 -15.65 -25.94
CA ALA A 228 -0.41 -14.58 -26.46
C ALA A 228 0.34 -13.69 -27.45
N LEU A 229 1.58 -13.32 -27.12
CA LEU A 229 2.42 -12.50 -27.98
C LEU A 229 2.73 -13.18 -29.32
N SER A 230 2.90 -14.51 -29.36
CA SER A 230 3.12 -15.26 -30.60
C SER A 230 1.89 -15.34 -31.52
N HIS A 231 0.68 -15.13 -30.96
CA HIS A 231 -0.59 -15.07 -31.70
C HIS A 231 -1.05 -13.63 -32.00
N THR A 232 -0.28 -12.66 -31.54
CA THR A 232 -0.53 -11.24 -31.76
C THR A 232 -0.29 -10.87 -33.23
N ALA A 233 -1.16 -10.05 -33.78
CA ALA A 233 -1.03 -9.57 -35.15
C ALA A 233 0.32 -8.85 -35.36
N PRO A 234 1.01 -9.06 -36.50
CA PRO A 234 2.33 -8.46 -36.72
C PRO A 234 2.35 -6.93 -36.67
N ASP A 235 1.24 -6.29 -37.02
CA ASP A 235 1.04 -4.84 -37.02
C ASP A 235 0.60 -4.26 -35.67
N ALA A 236 0.41 -5.09 -34.64
CA ALA A 236 0.10 -4.62 -33.30
C ALA A 236 1.32 -3.95 -32.67
N GLN A 237 1.18 -2.68 -32.30
CA GLN A 237 2.24 -1.85 -31.73
C GLN A 237 2.15 -1.76 -30.21
N ILE A 238 0.98 -1.97 -29.63
CA ILE A 238 0.71 -1.85 -28.21
C ILE A 238 0.09 -3.15 -27.72
N ILE A 239 0.57 -3.65 -26.60
CA ILE A 239 0.04 -4.82 -25.92
C ILE A 239 -0.66 -4.34 -24.65
N GLY A 240 -1.95 -4.65 -24.52
CA GLY A 240 -2.71 -4.43 -23.29
C GLY A 240 -2.83 -5.73 -22.50
N ILE A 241 -2.74 -5.68 -21.18
CA ILE A 241 -2.90 -6.86 -20.34
C ILE A 241 -4.06 -6.66 -19.38
N ILE A 242 -4.96 -7.62 -19.34
CA ILE A 242 -6.14 -7.65 -18.48
C ILE A 242 -6.23 -9.02 -17.83
N ASP A 243 -6.33 -9.06 -16.50
CA ASP A 243 -6.63 -10.30 -15.79
C ASP A 243 -8.08 -10.76 -16.05
N ALA A 244 -8.32 -12.05 -15.97
CA ALA A 244 -9.58 -12.70 -16.29
C ALA A 244 -10.80 -12.22 -15.49
N ASP A 245 -10.58 -11.54 -14.38
CA ASP A 245 -11.61 -11.00 -13.49
C ASP A 245 -11.89 -9.50 -13.67
N TYR A 246 -11.20 -8.81 -14.62
CA TYR A 246 -11.31 -7.36 -14.79
C TYR A 246 -12.39 -6.96 -15.78
N VAL A 247 -13.28 -6.06 -15.36
CA VAL A 247 -14.24 -5.36 -16.21
C VAL A 247 -13.67 -3.98 -16.49
N VAL A 248 -13.36 -3.72 -17.76
CA VAL A 248 -12.69 -2.49 -18.21
C VAL A 248 -13.69 -1.44 -18.66
N SER A 249 -13.35 -0.15 -18.52
CA SER A 249 -14.13 0.98 -19.01
C SER A 249 -13.92 1.19 -20.50
N ALA A 250 -14.95 1.56 -21.22
CA ALA A 250 -14.93 1.72 -22.67
C ALA A 250 -13.86 2.73 -23.16
N ASP A 251 -13.58 3.75 -22.39
CA ASP A 251 -12.65 4.85 -22.68
C ASP A 251 -11.18 4.58 -22.29
N TRP A 252 -10.85 3.37 -21.83
CA TRP A 252 -9.49 3.05 -21.37
C TRP A 252 -8.43 3.27 -22.45
N LEU A 253 -8.63 2.71 -23.65
CA LEU A 253 -7.68 2.82 -24.76
C LEU A 253 -7.68 4.22 -25.37
N THR A 254 -8.84 4.81 -25.56
CA THR A 254 -8.99 6.16 -26.12
C THR A 254 -8.25 7.21 -25.30
N ASN A 255 -8.23 7.05 -23.98
CA ASN A 255 -7.55 8.00 -23.10
C ASN A 255 -6.05 7.73 -22.96
N LEU A 256 -5.58 6.49 -23.07
CA LEU A 256 -4.18 6.17 -22.71
C LEU A 256 -3.29 5.84 -23.92
N VAL A 257 -3.84 5.32 -25.02
CA VAL A 257 -3.07 5.03 -26.25
C VAL A 257 -2.37 6.28 -26.80
N PRO A 258 -2.99 7.48 -26.79
CA PRO A 258 -2.31 8.69 -27.26
C PRO A 258 -0.97 8.99 -26.58
N LEU A 259 -0.72 8.50 -25.35
CA LEU A 259 0.58 8.66 -24.67
C LEU A 259 1.72 7.97 -25.44
N PHE A 260 1.43 6.93 -26.22
CA PHE A 260 2.42 6.22 -27.03
C PHE A 260 2.81 6.93 -28.34
N ALA A 261 2.24 8.10 -28.62
CA ALA A 261 2.76 8.94 -29.70
C ALA A 261 4.18 9.46 -29.38
N ASP A 262 4.54 9.55 -28.10
CA ASP A 262 5.94 9.67 -27.70
C ASP A 262 6.60 8.28 -27.80
N ASN A 263 7.53 8.15 -28.76
CA ASN A 263 8.24 6.89 -29.02
C ASN A 263 9.09 6.37 -27.85
N ARG A 264 9.36 7.20 -26.86
CA ARG A 264 10.11 6.82 -25.65
C ARG A 264 9.26 6.11 -24.61
N VAL A 265 7.94 6.18 -24.74
CA VAL A 265 7.02 5.54 -23.79
C VAL A 265 7.03 4.03 -23.99
N GLY A 266 7.55 3.33 -22.98
CA GLY A 266 7.59 1.88 -22.92
C GLY A 266 6.30 1.28 -22.39
N PHE A 267 5.73 1.85 -21.32
CA PHE A 267 4.46 1.37 -20.78
C PHE A 267 3.65 2.46 -20.06
N VAL A 268 2.36 2.20 -19.94
CA VAL A 268 1.40 3.02 -19.20
C VAL A 268 0.63 2.14 -18.24
N GLN A 269 0.62 2.49 -16.96
CA GLN A 269 -0.05 1.72 -15.90
C GLN A 269 -1.25 2.48 -15.35
N SER A 270 -2.38 1.81 -15.24
CA SER A 270 -3.56 2.26 -14.49
C SER A 270 -3.68 1.54 -13.15
N PRO A 271 -4.32 2.13 -12.13
CA PRO A 271 -4.50 1.48 -10.83
C PRO A 271 -5.40 0.25 -10.92
N GLN A 272 -5.18 -0.67 -10.01
CA GLN A 272 -6.15 -1.72 -9.72
C GLN A 272 -7.23 -1.19 -8.77
N ASP A 273 -8.46 -1.60 -9.00
CA ASP A 273 -9.59 -1.37 -8.10
C ASP A 273 -10.54 -2.59 -8.18
N HIS A 274 -11.49 -2.69 -7.24
CA HIS A 274 -12.26 -3.90 -7.10
C HIS A 274 -13.75 -3.58 -6.98
N ARG A 275 -14.60 -4.26 -7.80
CA ARG A 275 -16.05 -4.04 -7.85
C ARG A 275 -16.78 -4.62 -6.63
N ASP A 276 -16.15 -5.52 -5.90
CA ASP A 276 -16.63 -6.14 -4.67
C ASP A 276 -16.05 -5.49 -3.39
N GLY A 277 -15.31 -4.38 -3.54
CA GLY A 277 -14.65 -3.68 -2.44
C GLY A 277 -15.58 -3.21 -1.31
N ASP A 278 -16.85 -3.06 -1.57
CA ASP A 278 -17.87 -2.64 -0.58
C ASP A 278 -18.84 -3.77 -0.20
N HIS A 279 -18.56 -5.05 -0.55
CA HIS A 279 -19.45 -6.17 -0.22
C HIS A 279 -19.45 -6.47 1.28
N THR A 280 -18.28 -6.50 1.91
CA THR A 280 -18.16 -6.77 3.34
C THR A 280 -17.13 -5.84 4.00
N PRO A 281 -17.15 -5.71 5.34
CA PRO A 281 -16.12 -4.99 6.07
C PRO A 281 -14.69 -5.47 5.77
N LEU A 282 -14.48 -6.78 5.61
CA LEU A 282 -13.17 -7.34 5.24
C LEU A 282 -12.77 -6.88 3.83
N HIS A 283 -13.67 -6.99 2.83
CA HIS A 283 -13.40 -6.50 1.47
C HIS A 283 -13.11 -5.01 1.46
N SER A 284 -13.86 -4.22 2.24
CA SER A 284 -13.62 -2.77 2.34
C SER A 284 -12.27 -2.42 2.95
N ALA A 285 -11.81 -3.19 3.95
CA ALA A 285 -10.49 -3.01 4.55
C ALA A 285 -9.36 -3.36 3.54
N MET A 286 -9.50 -4.49 2.85
CA MET A 286 -8.55 -4.90 1.80
C MET A 286 -8.50 -3.88 0.66
N ASN A 287 -9.66 -3.47 0.12
CA ASN A 287 -9.70 -2.50 -0.99
C ASN A 287 -9.11 -1.13 -0.60
N ALA A 288 -9.36 -0.69 0.63
CA ALA A 288 -8.79 0.54 1.15
C ALA A 288 -7.26 0.45 1.29
N GLU A 289 -6.71 -0.72 1.64
CA GLU A 289 -5.26 -0.94 1.69
C GLU A 289 -4.63 -0.83 0.28
N TYR A 290 -5.25 -1.44 -0.74
CA TYR A 290 -4.80 -1.30 -2.13
C TYR A 290 -4.80 0.17 -2.59
N ALA A 291 -5.81 0.94 -2.22
CA ALA A 291 -5.90 2.36 -2.58
C ALA A 291 -4.69 3.17 -2.09
N GLY A 292 -4.12 2.83 -0.92
CA GLY A 292 -2.89 3.46 -0.42
C GLY A 292 -1.70 3.25 -1.35
N PHE A 293 -1.52 2.05 -1.87
CA PHE A 293 -0.45 1.76 -2.82
C PHE A 293 -0.63 2.54 -4.13
N PHE A 294 -1.84 2.56 -4.69
CA PHE A 294 -2.09 3.19 -6.00
C PHE A 294 -2.21 4.71 -5.94
N ASP A 295 -2.87 5.27 -4.93
CA ASP A 295 -3.12 6.72 -4.85
C ASP A 295 -1.98 7.50 -4.18
N ILE A 296 -1.09 6.81 -3.47
CA ILE A 296 0.07 7.41 -2.81
C ILE A 296 1.36 6.94 -3.47
N GLY A 297 1.72 5.68 -3.27
CA GLY A 297 3.02 5.14 -3.68
C GLY A 297 3.27 5.23 -5.19
N MET A 298 2.30 4.85 -6.01
CA MET A 298 2.45 4.88 -7.48
C MET A 298 2.46 6.30 -8.03
N VAL A 299 1.65 7.20 -7.47
CA VAL A 299 1.64 8.61 -7.84
C VAL A 299 3.00 9.25 -7.58
N GLN A 300 3.59 8.96 -6.42
CA GLN A 300 4.91 9.49 -6.06
C GLN A 300 6.02 8.94 -6.97
N ARG A 301 6.01 7.63 -7.23
CA ARG A 301 6.99 6.97 -8.13
C ARG A 301 6.91 7.47 -9.55
N ASN A 302 5.71 7.81 -10.02
CA ASN A 302 5.53 8.37 -11.36
C ASN A 302 6.28 9.69 -11.55
N GLU A 303 6.43 10.52 -10.52
CA GLU A 303 7.17 11.78 -10.61
C GLU A 303 8.64 11.57 -11.00
N PHE A 304 9.20 10.39 -10.71
CA PHE A 304 10.60 10.03 -10.95
C PHE A 304 10.77 8.96 -12.04
N ASN A 305 9.74 8.69 -12.84
CA ASN A 305 9.75 7.60 -13.82
C ASN A 305 10.07 6.22 -13.19
N GLY A 306 9.67 6.03 -11.93
CA GLY A 306 9.89 4.78 -11.17
C GLY A 306 8.63 3.93 -11.02
N VAL A 307 7.72 3.97 -12.00
CA VAL A 307 6.45 3.27 -11.99
C VAL A 307 6.67 1.76 -11.92
N ILE A 308 5.97 1.08 -11.03
CA ILE A 308 5.96 -0.38 -10.95
C ILE A 308 4.87 -0.90 -11.89
N MET A 309 5.21 -1.80 -12.81
CA MET A 309 4.23 -2.47 -13.64
C MET A 309 3.51 -3.56 -12.84
N HIS A 310 2.18 -3.58 -12.97
CA HIS A 310 1.31 -4.61 -12.41
C HIS A 310 0.68 -5.40 -13.53
N GLY A 311 0.59 -6.67 -13.44
CA GLY A 311 0.19 -7.59 -14.50
C GLY A 311 -1.23 -7.45 -15.04
N THR A 312 -1.92 -6.35 -14.77
CA THR A 312 -3.24 -6.00 -15.31
C THR A 312 -3.39 -4.49 -15.46
N MET A 313 -4.34 -4.04 -16.30
CA MET A 313 -4.60 -2.62 -16.56
C MET A 313 -3.36 -1.85 -16.99
N CYS A 314 -2.46 -2.51 -17.71
CA CYS A 314 -1.27 -1.91 -18.30
C CYS A 314 -1.27 -2.02 -19.82
N LEU A 315 -0.74 -0.98 -20.45
CA LEU A 315 -0.46 -0.92 -21.89
C LEU A 315 1.06 -0.86 -22.07
N ILE A 316 1.61 -1.67 -22.95
CA ILE A 316 3.06 -1.81 -23.13
C ILE A 316 3.36 -1.68 -24.63
N ARG A 317 4.36 -0.89 -24.98
CA ARG A 317 4.88 -0.84 -26.35
C ARG A 317 5.51 -2.19 -26.71
N ARG A 318 5.09 -2.81 -27.80
CA ARG A 318 5.62 -4.09 -28.26
C ARG A 318 7.16 -4.05 -28.43
N ALA A 319 7.68 -2.99 -29.04
CA ALA A 319 9.12 -2.81 -29.19
C ALA A 319 9.88 -2.75 -27.85
N ALA A 320 9.26 -2.25 -26.78
CA ALA A 320 9.88 -2.26 -25.45
C ALA A 320 9.93 -3.68 -24.86
N ILE A 321 8.89 -4.51 -25.08
CA ILE A 321 8.91 -5.93 -24.69
C ILE A 321 10.02 -6.68 -25.45
N GLU A 322 10.10 -6.47 -26.76
CA GLU A 322 11.09 -7.12 -27.62
C GLU A 322 12.52 -6.68 -27.26
N HIS A 323 12.72 -5.39 -26.97
CA HIS A 323 14.02 -4.83 -26.59
C HIS A 323 14.61 -5.49 -25.33
N VAL A 324 13.78 -5.85 -24.35
CA VAL A 324 14.24 -6.47 -23.09
C VAL A 324 14.19 -8.00 -23.12
N GLY A 325 13.91 -8.60 -24.28
CA GLY A 325 13.88 -10.06 -24.45
C GLY A 325 12.58 -10.75 -24.06
N GLY A 326 11.49 -9.97 -23.85
CA GLY A 326 10.16 -10.54 -23.59
C GLY A 326 9.89 -10.88 -22.13
N TRP A 327 8.84 -11.69 -21.91
CA TRP A 327 8.42 -12.13 -20.58
C TRP A 327 9.34 -13.20 -20.00
N SER A 328 9.95 -12.92 -18.85
CA SER A 328 10.76 -13.88 -18.10
C SER A 328 9.90 -14.78 -17.20
N SER A 329 10.28 -16.02 -17.02
CA SER A 329 9.69 -16.96 -16.04
C SER A 329 10.59 -17.18 -14.82
N ASP A 330 11.61 -16.35 -14.63
CA ASP A 330 12.56 -16.48 -13.52
C ASP A 330 11.95 -16.04 -12.20
N THR A 331 10.94 -15.19 -12.26
CA THR A 331 10.22 -14.68 -11.09
C THR A 331 8.73 -15.02 -11.19
N ILE A 332 8.05 -15.06 -10.04
CA ILE A 332 6.58 -15.22 -9.99
C ILE A 332 5.84 -13.88 -10.06
N VAL A 333 6.54 -12.78 -10.31
CA VAL A 333 6.06 -11.41 -10.53
C VAL A 333 6.64 -10.90 -11.84
N GLU A 334 6.29 -11.59 -12.91
CA GLU A 334 6.78 -11.38 -14.28
C GLU A 334 6.52 -9.97 -14.80
N ASP A 335 5.47 -9.35 -14.32
CA ASP A 335 5.04 -7.99 -14.66
C ASP A 335 6.01 -6.95 -14.10
N THR A 336 6.29 -7.01 -12.82
CA THR A 336 7.23 -6.10 -12.16
C THR A 336 8.65 -6.31 -12.69
N ASP A 337 9.04 -7.55 -12.99
CA ASP A 337 10.31 -7.89 -13.61
C ASP A 337 10.46 -7.23 -14.99
N LEU A 338 9.46 -7.40 -15.86
CA LEU A 338 9.45 -6.78 -17.17
C LEU A 338 9.46 -5.25 -17.09
N GLY A 339 8.63 -4.68 -16.20
CA GLY A 339 8.55 -3.23 -16.03
C GLY A 339 9.87 -2.62 -15.58
N LEU A 340 10.58 -3.26 -14.65
CA LEU A 340 11.90 -2.81 -14.20
C LEU A 340 12.94 -2.94 -15.32
N ALA A 341 12.95 -4.06 -16.06
CA ALA A 341 13.84 -4.25 -17.20
C ALA A 341 13.62 -3.17 -18.28
N ILE A 342 12.37 -2.82 -18.58
CA ILE A 342 12.03 -1.73 -19.50
C ILE A 342 12.63 -0.39 -19.01
N LEU A 343 12.52 -0.09 -17.73
CA LEU A 343 13.09 1.14 -17.15
C LEU A 343 14.62 1.12 -17.16
N GLU A 344 15.26 -0.03 -16.89
CA GLU A 344 16.72 -0.21 -16.96
C GLU A 344 17.27 0.06 -18.38
N HIS A 345 16.46 -0.18 -19.41
CA HIS A 345 16.80 0.11 -20.80
C HIS A 345 16.42 1.54 -21.24
N GLY A 346 16.05 2.40 -20.29
CA GLY A 346 15.86 3.83 -20.51
C GLY A 346 14.49 4.22 -21.08
N TRP A 347 13.51 3.33 -21.13
CA TRP A 347 12.14 3.66 -21.52
C TRP A 347 11.43 4.51 -20.46
N LEU A 348 10.45 5.28 -20.90
CA LEU A 348 9.57 6.03 -20.02
C LEU A 348 8.34 5.22 -19.64
N ALA A 349 7.92 5.40 -18.39
CA ALA A 349 6.65 4.90 -17.90
C ALA A 349 5.72 6.04 -17.51
N HIS A 350 4.43 5.84 -17.69
CA HIS A 350 3.38 6.74 -17.24
C HIS A 350 2.44 6.05 -16.28
N TYR A 351 1.90 6.82 -15.36
CA TYR A 351 0.88 6.39 -14.45
C TYR A 351 -0.30 7.36 -14.45
N THR A 352 -1.50 6.80 -14.41
CA THR A 352 -2.73 7.54 -14.13
C THR A 352 -3.31 7.04 -12.82
N ASN A 353 -3.92 7.89 -12.02
CA ASN A 353 -4.70 7.46 -10.86
C ASN A 353 -6.21 7.32 -11.17
N ARG A 354 -6.61 7.49 -12.43
CA ARG A 354 -7.97 7.21 -12.90
C ARG A 354 -8.18 5.71 -13.05
N ARG A 355 -9.29 5.20 -12.49
CA ARG A 355 -9.68 3.79 -12.59
C ARG A 355 -10.35 3.55 -13.93
N TYR A 356 -9.75 2.68 -14.73
CA TYR A 356 -10.29 2.24 -16.02
C TYR A 356 -10.77 0.80 -15.99
N GLY A 357 -10.71 0.14 -14.87
CA GLY A 357 -11.20 -1.22 -14.72
C GLY A 357 -11.25 -1.65 -13.26
N HIS A 358 -12.14 -2.62 -13.00
CA HIS A 358 -12.40 -3.14 -11.65
C HIS A 358 -12.36 -4.66 -11.68
N GLY A 359 -11.47 -5.26 -10.93
CA GLY A 359 -11.35 -6.70 -10.73
C GLY A 359 -12.17 -7.20 -9.54
N LEU A 360 -11.74 -8.33 -8.98
CA LEU A 360 -12.27 -8.89 -7.75
C LEU A 360 -11.17 -9.00 -6.70
N LEU A 361 -11.53 -8.82 -5.44
CA LEU A 361 -10.68 -9.09 -4.30
C LEU A 361 -10.53 -10.60 -4.07
N PRO A 362 -9.50 -11.04 -3.33
CA PRO A 362 -9.47 -12.38 -2.77
C PRO A 362 -10.70 -12.64 -1.88
N ASP A 363 -11.34 -13.81 -2.03
CA ASP A 363 -12.59 -14.14 -1.35
C ASP A 363 -12.46 -14.18 0.19
N THR A 364 -11.27 -14.55 0.70
CA THR A 364 -11.03 -14.80 2.12
C THR A 364 -9.75 -14.12 2.60
N PHE A 365 -9.65 -13.91 3.91
CA PHE A 365 -8.42 -13.38 4.53
C PHE A 365 -7.21 -14.29 4.26
N GLU A 366 -7.40 -15.60 4.25
CA GLU A 366 -6.34 -16.52 3.89
C GLU A 366 -5.90 -16.36 2.42
N SER A 367 -6.85 -16.23 1.49
CA SER A 367 -6.53 -15.98 0.07
C SER A 367 -5.79 -14.65 -0.12
N TYR A 368 -6.15 -13.63 0.66
CA TYR A 368 -5.45 -12.35 0.69
C TYR A 368 -4.01 -12.49 1.18
N LYS A 369 -3.77 -13.23 2.28
CA LYS A 369 -2.43 -13.55 2.78
C LYS A 369 -1.61 -14.33 1.74
N ARG A 370 -2.20 -15.33 1.08
CA ARG A 370 -1.54 -16.13 0.02
C ARG A 370 -1.11 -15.26 -1.15
N GLN A 371 -1.94 -14.32 -1.57
CA GLN A 371 -1.60 -13.37 -2.64
C GLN A 371 -0.41 -12.49 -2.23
N ARG A 372 -0.43 -11.92 -1.02
CA ARG A 372 0.67 -11.09 -0.52
C ARG A 372 1.97 -11.87 -0.29
N HIS A 373 1.86 -13.11 0.18
CA HIS A 373 3.01 -14.02 0.29
C HIS A 373 3.69 -14.21 -1.07
N ARG A 374 2.89 -14.48 -2.12
CA ARG A 374 3.41 -14.62 -3.48
C ARG A 374 4.12 -13.35 -3.96
N TRP A 375 3.52 -12.18 -3.75
CA TRP A 375 4.11 -10.91 -4.15
C TRP A 375 5.42 -10.61 -3.40
N ALA A 376 5.45 -10.85 -2.09
CA ALA A 376 6.64 -10.61 -1.29
C ALA A 376 7.77 -11.59 -1.62
N PHE A 377 7.45 -12.87 -1.88
CA PHE A 377 8.43 -13.83 -2.36
C PHE A 377 8.99 -13.42 -3.73
N GLY A 378 8.12 -13.03 -4.67
CA GLY A 378 8.52 -12.50 -5.97
C GLY A 378 9.36 -11.23 -5.85
N GLY A 379 9.01 -10.34 -4.93
CA GLY A 379 9.82 -9.17 -4.60
C GLY A 379 11.25 -9.55 -4.16
N SER A 380 11.41 -10.62 -3.37
CA SER A 380 12.73 -11.14 -2.99
C SER A 380 13.50 -11.69 -4.20
N GLN A 381 12.80 -12.33 -5.16
CA GLN A 381 13.41 -12.76 -6.43
C GLN A 381 13.88 -11.55 -7.26
N LEU A 382 13.07 -10.48 -7.34
CA LEU A 382 13.44 -9.24 -8.03
C LEU A 382 14.68 -8.60 -7.42
N VAL A 383 14.73 -8.49 -6.08
CA VAL A 383 15.91 -7.96 -5.38
C VAL A 383 17.15 -8.78 -5.77
N ARG A 384 17.05 -10.11 -5.74
CA ARG A 384 18.16 -11.00 -6.12
C ARG A 384 18.60 -10.82 -7.57
N LYS A 385 17.67 -10.59 -8.50
CA LYS A 385 17.94 -10.42 -9.93
C LYS A 385 18.51 -9.03 -10.25
N HIS A 386 17.93 -7.96 -9.69
CA HIS A 386 18.18 -6.57 -10.10
C HIS A 386 19.02 -5.74 -9.11
N TRP A 387 19.49 -6.30 -7.98
CA TRP A 387 20.22 -5.50 -6.98
C TRP A 387 21.42 -4.74 -7.53
N ARG A 388 22.09 -5.31 -8.55
CA ARG A 388 23.27 -4.69 -9.19
C ARG A 388 22.90 -3.39 -9.92
N ALA A 389 21.71 -3.33 -10.52
CA ALA A 389 21.23 -2.13 -11.21
C ALA A 389 20.95 -0.96 -10.24
N LEU A 390 20.74 -1.26 -8.96
CA LEU A 390 20.53 -0.24 -7.92
C LEU A 390 21.83 0.31 -7.33
N LEU A 391 22.98 -0.24 -7.66
CA LEU A 391 24.27 0.27 -7.17
C LEU A 391 24.50 1.70 -7.68
N PRO A 392 25.09 2.60 -6.88
CA PRO A 392 25.27 4.00 -7.25
C PRO A 392 26.01 4.21 -8.58
N TRP A 393 26.92 3.30 -8.92
CA TRP A 393 27.76 3.33 -10.11
C TRP A 393 27.20 2.55 -11.29
N ALA A 394 26.09 1.82 -11.15
CA ALA A 394 25.47 1.09 -12.25
C ALA A 394 24.79 2.08 -13.22
N ASP A 395 24.83 1.75 -14.51
CA ASP A 395 24.10 2.45 -15.55
C ASP A 395 22.66 1.92 -15.71
N GLY A 396 21.86 2.57 -16.54
CA GLY A 396 20.49 2.17 -16.87
C GLY A 396 19.44 2.97 -16.09
N LEU A 397 19.38 2.84 -14.76
CA LEU A 397 18.44 3.58 -13.93
C LEU A 397 19.00 4.93 -13.48
N THR A 398 18.15 5.95 -13.41
CA THR A 398 18.49 7.22 -12.77
C THR A 398 18.67 7.06 -11.26
N ARG A 399 19.31 8.05 -10.61
CA ARG A 399 19.49 8.02 -9.14
C ARG A 399 18.17 8.03 -8.41
N GLU A 400 17.20 8.76 -8.92
CA GLU A 400 15.85 8.85 -8.36
C GLU A 400 15.12 7.51 -8.50
N GLN A 401 15.19 6.85 -9.66
CA GLN A 401 14.63 5.52 -9.86
C GLN A 401 15.25 4.50 -8.90
N LYS A 402 16.59 4.48 -8.78
CA LYS A 402 17.30 3.60 -7.83
C LYS A 402 16.82 3.82 -6.40
N ARG A 403 16.70 5.08 -5.99
CA ARG A 403 16.19 5.45 -4.66
C ARG A 403 14.77 4.95 -4.45
N GLU A 404 13.85 5.20 -5.39
CA GLU A 404 12.45 4.78 -5.28
C GLU A 404 12.30 3.26 -5.17
N TYR A 405 13.07 2.49 -5.95
CA TYR A 405 13.08 1.04 -5.85
C TYR A 405 13.74 0.55 -4.55
N ALA A 406 14.90 1.08 -4.18
CA ALA A 406 15.60 0.67 -2.96
C ALA A 406 14.79 0.96 -1.70
N ILE A 407 14.24 2.18 -1.55
CA ILE A 407 13.39 2.55 -0.42
C ILE A 407 12.08 1.75 -0.45
N GLY A 408 11.49 1.52 -1.62
CA GLY A 408 10.29 0.72 -1.75
C GLY A 408 10.49 -0.73 -1.28
N TRP A 409 11.58 -1.37 -1.70
CA TRP A 409 11.90 -2.72 -1.24
C TRP A 409 12.26 -2.75 0.24
N LEU A 410 13.04 -1.79 0.71
CA LEU A 410 13.38 -1.67 2.12
C LEU A 410 12.13 -1.46 3.00
N ASN A 411 11.21 -0.61 2.56
CA ASN A 411 9.97 -0.33 3.29
C ASN A 411 9.06 -1.56 3.32
N TRP A 412 8.84 -2.18 2.17
CA TRP A 412 7.88 -3.29 2.08
C TRP A 412 8.47 -4.63 2.55
N LEU A 413 9.63 -5.03 2.03
CA LEU A 413 10.22 -6.32 2.38
C LEU A 413 11.06 -6.23 3.66
N GLY A 414 11.82 -5.14 3.83
CA GLY A 414 12.74 -4.97 4.95
C GLY A 414 12.03 -4.67 6.26
N ALA A 415 11.12 -3.68 6.29
CA ALA A 415 10.47 -3.27 7.53
C ALA A 415 9.65 -4.40 8.16
N ASP A 416 8.88 -5.13 7.34
CA ASP A 416 8.05 -6.22 7.84
C ASP A 416 8.89 -7.40 8.34
N ALA A 417 9.91 -7.83 7.57
CA ALA A 417 10.78 -8.93 7.97
C ALA A 417 11.62 -8.59 9.21
N ILE A 418 12.25 -7.41 9.22
CA ILE A 418 13.06 -6.96 10.37
C ILE A 418 12.17 -6.77 11.60
N GLY A 419 10.97 -6.19 11.43
CA GLY A 419 10.02 -5.99 12.53
C GLY A 419 9.64 -7.30 13.21
N VAL A 420 9.40 -8.36 12.45
CA VAL A 420 9.11 -9.70 12.98
C VAL A 420 10.34 -10.31 13.67
N VAL A 421 11.52 -10.21 13.06
CA VAL A 421 12.77 -10.72 13.68
C VAL A 421 12.99 -10.05 15.04
N VAL A 422 12.86 -8.73 15.11
CA VAL A 422 13.02 -7.97 16.38
C VAL A 422 11.94 -8.37 17.38
N ALA A 423 10.70 -8.59 16.96
CA ALA A 423 9.63 -9.04 17.86
C ALA A 423 9.93 -10.43 18.44
N LEU A 424 10.41 -11.38 17.62
CA LEU A 424 10.79 -12.72 18.08
C LEU A 424 11.99 -12.67 19.04
N LEU A 425 13.00 -11.86 18.73
CA LEU A 425 14.14 -11.65 19.63
C LEU A 425 13.68 -11.05 20.97
N ASN A 426 12.77 -10.10 20.95
CA ASN A 426 12.23 -9.49 22.15
C ASN A 426 11.43 -10.50 23.00
N ILE A 427 10.66 -11.40 22.40
CA ILE A 427 9.97 -12.50 23.10
C ILE A 427 10.99 -13.36 23.87
N VAL A 428 12.09 -13.75 23.22
CA VAL A 428 13.16 -14.53 23.84
C VAL A 428 13.86 -13.75 24.96
N TRP A 429 13.94 -12.42 24.84
CA TRP A 429 14.61 -11.56 25.81
C TRP A 429 13.78 -11.28 27.06
N VAL A 430 12.44 -11.40 27.01
CA VAL A 430 11.56 -11.19 28.16
C VAL A 430 11.92 -12.02 29.39
N PRO A 431 12.12 -13.35 29.32
CA PRO A 431 12.53 -14.15 30.48
C PRO A 431 13.87 -13.73 31.05
N VAL A 432 14.80 -13.30 30.20
CA VAL A 432 16.13 -12.85 30.63
C VAL A 432 16.02 -11.58 31.50
N VAL A 433 15.19 -10.62 31.09
CA VAL A 433 14.94 -9.40 31.85
C VAL A 433 14.13 -9.68 33.11
N ALA A 434 13.07 -10.48 33.02
CA ALA A 434 12.12 -10.69 34.11
C ALA A 434 12.69 -11.55 35.25
N PHE A 435 13.49 -12.58 34.92
CA PHE A 435 13.90 -13.60 35.90
C PHE A 435 15.39 -13.71 36.13
N ALA A 436 16.24 -13.34 35.14
CA ALA A 436 17.70 -13.41 35.30
C ALA A 436 18.32 -12.11 35.79
N ASN A 437 17.55 -11.05 35.97
CA ASN A 437 18.02 -9.71 36.34
C ASN A 437 19.15 -9.17 35.44
N ILE A 438 19.19 -9.60 34.19
CA ILE A 438 20.16 -9.15 33.19
C ILE A 438 19.61 -7.94 32.45
N ALA A 439 20.51 -7.10 31.96
CA ALA A 439 20.26 -5.78 31.43
C ALA A 439 19.04 -5.71 30.47
N VAL A 440 18.15 -4.78 30.76
CA VAL A 440 17.05 -4.34 29.87
C VAL A 440 17.66 -3.79 28.58
N PRO A 441 17.02 -4.00 27.40
CA PRO A 441 17.43 -3.30 26.19
C PRO A 441 17.46 -1.79 26.43
N ASP A 442 18.58 -1.17 26.13
CA ASP A 442 18.76 0.27 26.38
C ASP A 442 17.79 1.11 25.55
N ARG A 443 17.53 2.33 26.01
CA ARG A 443 16.67 3.31 25.34
C ARG A 443 17.09 3.58 23.90
N ILE A 444 18.39 3.49 23.59
CA ILE A 444 18.94 3.62 22.25
C ILE A 444 18.32 2.60 21.29
N LEU A 445 18.01 1.39 21.76
CA LEU A 445 17.41 0.34 20.96
C LEU A 445 15.87 0.40 20.96
N THR A 446 15.26 0.80 22.06
CA THR A 446 13.81 0.74 22.25
C THR A 446 13.07 1.98 21.75
N ILE A 447 13.62 3.18 21.98
CA ILE A 447 12.97 4.43 21.56
C ILE A 447 12.81 4.55 20.03
N PRO A 448 13.82 4.21 19.20
CA PRO A 448 13.65 4.26 17.74
C PRO A 448 12.52 3.38 17.21
N ILE A 449 12.22 2.26 17.85
CA ILE A 449 11.10 1.39 17.47
C ILE A 449 9.77 2.11 17.68
N ILE A 450 9.57 2.70 18.87
CA ILE A 450 8.34 3.46 19.19
C ILE A 450 8.22 4.67 18.27
N ALA A 451 9.31 5.39 18.04
CA ALA A 451 9.35 6.56 17.17
C ALA A 451 9.02 6.20 15.71
N ALA A 452 9.63 5.14 15.19
CA ALA A 452 9.35 4.68 13.82
C ALA A 452 7.89 4.24 13.66
N PHE A 453 7.30 3.63 14.67
CA PHE A 453 5.88 3.29 14.68
C PHE A 453 5.01 4.55 14.68
N ALA A 454 5.31 5.53 15.51
CA ALA A 454 4.58 6.81 15.55
C ALA A 454 4.68 7.57 14.22
N VAL A 455 5.87 7.63 13.62
CA VAL A 455 6.08 8.20 12.28
C VAL A 455 5.27 7.45 11.23
N SER A 456 5.26 6.12 11.28
CA SER A 456 4.50 5.28 10.34
C SER A 456 3.01 5.53 10.44
N PHE A 457 2.49 5.65 11.65
CA PHE A 457 1.08 5.97 11.89
C PHE A 457 0.72 7.38 11.40
N ALA A 458 1.54 8.38 11.72
CA ALA A 458 1.35 9.75 11.26
C ALA A 458 1.42 9.85 9.73
N HIS A 459 2.38 9.17 9.11
CA HIS A 459 2.50 9.05 7.67
C HIS A 459 1.22 8.48 7.05
N PHE A 460 0.78 7.32 7.52
CA PHE A 460 -0.42 6.68 7.03
C PHE A 460 -1.65 7.59 7.17
N ALA A 461 -1.91 8.12 8.36
CA ALA A 461 -3.06 8.97 8.63
C ALA A 461 -3.08 10.22 7.72
N THR A 462 -1.93 10.90 7.59
CA THR A 462 -1.80 12.11 6.77
C THR A 462 -2.03 11.80 5.29
N LEU A 463 -1.38 10.78 4.75
CA LEU A 463 -1.45 10.46 3.33
C LEU A 463 -2.81 9.93 2.91
N TYR A 464 -3.40 9.06 3.72
CA TYR A 464 -4.76 8.59 3.47
C TYR A 464 -5.79 9.71 3.50
N ARG A 465 -5.61 10.68 4.40
CA ARG A 465 -6.49 11.85 4.46
C ARG A 465 -6.34 12.76 3.24
N LEU A 466 -5.11 12.99 2.79
CA LEU A 466 -4.81 13.97 1.74
C LEU A 466 -4.94 13.40 0.32
N ARG A 467 -4.54 12.15 0.09
CA ARG A 467 -4.46 11.53 -1.24
C ARG A 467 -5.60 10.57 -1.52
N VAL A 468 -5.86 9.63 -0.63
CA VAL A 468 -6.94 8.65 -0.80
C VAL A 468 -8.30 9.24 -0.47
N ARG A 469 -8.33 10.29 0.38
CA ARG A 469 -9.54 10.94 0.88
C ARG A 469 -10.51 9.94 1.55
N ALA A 470 -9.95 8.93 2.19
CA ALA A 470 -10.71 7.88 2.84
C ALA A 470 -11.42 8.40 4.11
N SER A 471 -12.59 7.85 4.40
CA SER A 471 -13.26 8.08 5.68
C SER A 471 -12.46 7.48 6.84
N PRO A 472 -12.60 7.96 8.08
CA PRO A 472 -11.87 7.39 9.23
C PRO A 472 -12.06 5.88 9.39
N ARG A 473 -13.26 5.35 9.12
CA ARG A 473 -13.53 3.90 9.17
C ARG A 473 -12.72 3.12 8.11
N ARG A 474 -12.69 3.61 6.88
CA ARG A 474 -11.87 3.02 5.80
C ARG A 474 -10.37 3.12 6.13
N MET A 475 -9.92 4.22 6.74
CA MET A 475 -8.54 4.37 7.18
C MET A 475 -8.16 3.32 8.23
N VAL A 476 -8.99 3.11 9.25
CA VAL A 476 -8.75 2.07 10.28
C VAL A 476 -8.71 0.68 9.63
N GLY A 477 -9.65 0.38 8.72
CA GLY A 477 -9.66 -0.88 7.97
C GLY A 477 -8.38 -1.08 7.15
N ALA A 478 -7.94 -0.05 6.44
CA ALA A 478 -6.71 -0.09 5.63
C ALA A 478 -5.45 -0.31 6.49
N VAL A 479 -5.35 0.38 7.66
CA VAL A 479 -4.25 0.16 8.62
C VAL A 479 -4.26 -1.28 9.11
N ALA A 480 -5.43 -1.79 9.53
CA ALA A 480 -5.56 -3.15 10.03
C ALA A 480 -5.18 -4.17 8.95
N ALA A 481 -5.64 -3.98 7.69
CA ALA A 481 -5.30 -4.86 6.57
C ALA A 481 -3.79 -4.84 6.25
N ALA A 482 -3.17 -3.66 6.23
CA ALA A 482 -1.73 -3.53 6.01
C ALA A 482 -0.92 -4.20 7.12
N MET A 483 -1.25 -3.91 8.40
CA MET A 483 -0.55 -4.48 9.56
C MET A 483 -0.71 -6.00 9.64
N ALA A 484 -1.89 -6.53 9.30
CA ALA A 484 -2.19 -7.96 9.35
C ALA A 484 -1.33 -8.82 8.42
N LEU A 485 -0.66 -8.21 7.45
CA LEU A 485 0.20 -8.89 6.48
C LEU A 485 1.65 -9.06 6.95
N GLN A 486 2.07 -8.42 8.03
CA GLN A 486 3.48 -8.35 8.45
C GLN A 486 4.11 -9.74 8.60
N TRP A 487 3.45 -10.67 9.31
CA TRP A 487 3.94 -12.05 9.44
C TRP A 487 4.03 -12.77 8.09
N THR A 488 3.02 -12.58 7.24
CA THR A 488 2.96 -13.19 5.91
C THR A 488 4.11 -12.72 5.02
N VAL A 489 4.38 -11.41 5.00
CA VAL A 489 5.50 -10.82 4.26
C VAL A 489 6.84 -11.29 4.82
N ALA A 490 7.01 -11.28 6.15
CA ALA A 490 8.24 -11.74 6.80
C ALA A 490 8.57 -13.21 6.47
N ARG A 491 7.56 -14.10 6.49
CA ARG A 491 7.72 -15.49 6.06
C ARG A 491 8.14 -15.60 4.59
N ALA A 492 7.48 -14.84 3.71
CA ALA A 492 7.79 -14.86 2.29
C ALA A 492 9.21 -14.38 2.01
N VAL A 493 9.66 -13.31 2.68
CA VAL A 493 11.04 -12.80 2.59
C VAL A 493 12.03 -13.83 3.10
N GLY A 494 11.78 -14.42 4.28
CA GLY A 494 12.62 -15.47 4.84
C GLY A 494 12.74 -16.69 3.90
N MET A 495 11.61 -17.13 3.32
CA MET A 495 11.63 -18.18 2.29
C MET A 495 12.38 -17.74 1.04
N GLY A 496 12.22 -16.48 0.61
CA GLY A 496 12.91 -15.93 -0.55
C GLY A 496 14.43 -15.82 -0.36
N VAL A 497 14.94 -15.74 0.87
CA VAL A 497 16.39 -15.81 1.15
C VAL A 497 16.92 -17.24 0.96
N ILE A 498 16.13 -18.26 1.30
CA ILE A 498 16.56 -19.66 1.33
C ILE A 498 16.22 -20.36 0.01
N LEU A 499 15.02 -20.13 -0.52
CA LEU A 499 14.47 -20.83 -1.67
C LEU A 499 14.55 -19.96 -2.92
N GLU A 500 14.85 -20.57 -4.06
CA GLU A 500 14.82 -19.88 -5.36
C GLU A 500 13.43 -19.86 -5.98
N ARG A 501 12.63 -20.90 -5.75
CA ARG A 501 11.30 -21.09 -6.35
C ARG A 501 10.32 -21.65 -5.33
N ILE A 502 9.07 -21.24 -5.47
CA ILE A 502 7.93 -21.84 -4.77
C ILE A 502 6.84 -22.20 -5.77
N PRO A 503 5.97 -23.17 -5.46
CA PRO A 503 4.82 -23.48 -6.31
C PRO A 503 3.92 -22.25 -6.46
N PHE A 504 3.45 -22.00 -7.68
CA PHE A 504 2.47 -20.97 -7.93
C PHE A 504 1.08 -21.47 -7.51
N LEU A 505 0.51 -20.85 -6.50
CA LEU A 505 -0.86 -21.11 -6.07
C LEU A 505 -1.75 -19.96 -6.55
N ARG A 506 -2.74 -20.29 -7.37
CA ARG A 506 -3.76 -19.32 -7.82
C ARG A 506 -4.52 -18.74 -6.62
N THR A 507 -4.77 -17.45 -6.64
CA THR A 507 -5.66 -16.79 -5.68
C THR A 507 -7.11 -16.99 -6.12
N ALA A 508 -7.92 -17.64 -5.30
CA ALA A 508 -9.34 -17.82 -5.57
C ALA A 508 -10.09 -16.50 -5.40
N LYS A 509 -10.97 -16.21 -6.36
CA LYS A 509 -11.79 -15.00 -6.46
C LYS A 509 -13.19 -15.37 -6.97
N GLY A 510 -14.18 -14.52 -6.70
CA GLY A 510 -15.53 -14.69 -7.22
C GLY A 510 -16.33 -15.82 -6.56
N GLY A 511 -16.09 -16.09 -5.28
CA GLY A 511 -16.77 -17.13 -4.51
C GLY A 511 -16.22 -18.54 -4.75
N ALA A 512 -15.09 -18.67 -5.44
CA ALA A 512 -14.46 -19.97 -5.72
C ALA A 512 -13.69 -20.54 -4.53
N SER A 513 -13.41 -19.74 -3.51
CA SER A 513 -12.67 -20.18 -2.33
C SER A 513 -13.61 -20.81 -1.30
N ARG A 514 -13.35 -22.08 -0.98
CA ARG A 514 -13.89 -22.67 0.25
C ARG A 514 -12.94 -22.34 1.39
N LYS A 515 -13.48 -21.85 2.49
CA LYS A 515 -12.73 -21.61 3.72
C LYS A 515 -12.10 -22.91 4.20
N GLY A 516 -10.79 -22.88 4.49
CA GLY A 516 -10.10 -23.99 5.13
C GLY A 516 -10.60 -24.21 6.57
N PRO A 517 -10.40 -25.41 7.15
CA PRO A 517 -10.78 -25.70 8.53
C PRO A 517 -9.93 -24.96 9.56
N ASP A 518 -8.76 -24.47 9.16
CA ASP A 518 -7.78 -23.88 10.07
C ASP A 518 -8.02 -22.39 10.27
N PHE A 519 -7.75 -21.89 11.49
CA PHE A 519 -7.82 -20.47 11.80
C PHE A 519 -6.72 -19.71 11.04
N ALA A 520 -7.13 -18.82 10.16
CA ALA A 520 -6.25 -18.13 9.21
C ALA A 520 -5.12 -17.30 9.87
N ALA A 521 -5.25 -16.92 11.15
CA ALA A 521 -4.29 -16.12 11.90
C ALA A 521 -3.68 -16.87 13.11
N PHE A 522 -3.51 -18.20 13.03
CA PHE A 522 -3.03 -19.00 14.16
C PHE A 522 -1.65 -18.57 14.66
N TRP A 523 -0.66 -18.45 13.79
CA TRP A 523 0.70 -18.04 14.20
C TRP A 523 0.75 -16.60 14.67
N GLU A 524 -0.02 -15.73 14.07
CA GLU A 524 -0.18 -14.34 14.51
C GLU A 524 -0.80 -14.30 15.91
N ALA A 525 -1.79 -15.13 16.20
CA ALA A 525 -2.37 -15.23 17.54
C ALA A 525 -1.33 -15.66 18.58
N VAL A 526 -0.52 -16.68 18.26
CA VAL A 526 0.54 -17.17 19.17
C VAL A 526 1.58 -16.07 19.44
N ILE A 527 2.11 -15.44 18.39
CA ILE A 527 3.14 -14.41 18.54
C ILE A 527 2.57 -13.18 19.28
N GLY A 528 1.38 -12.74 18.91
CA GLY A 528 0.70 -11.62 19.56
C GLY A 528 0.45 -11.89 21.07
N ALA A 529 -0.02 -13.10 21.41
CA ALA A 529 -0.23 -13.50 22.79
C ALA A 529 1.09 -13.53 23.58
N LEU A 530 2.18 -14.05 23.00
CA LEU A 530 3.49 -14.07 23.65
C LEU A 530 4.03 -12.66 23.91
N LEU A 531 3.86 -11.73 22.96
CA LEU A 531 4.27 -10.32 23.13
C LEU A 531 3.46 -9.64 24.25
N ILE A 532 2.16 -9.82 24.27
CA ILE A 532 1.27 -9.23 25.29
C ILE A 532 1.57 -9.84 26.66
N THR A 533 1.70 -11.17 26.74
CA THR A 533 2.07 -11.86 27.99
C THR A 533 3.43 -11.40 28.47
N GLY A 534 4.41 -11.24 27.56
CA GLY A 534 5.72 -10.69 27.87
C GLY A 534 5.64 -9.29 28.45
N ALA A 535 4.85 -8.40 27.86
CA ALA A 535 4.64 -7.06 28.39
C ALA A 535 4.04 -7.07 29.81
N ILE A 536 3.01 -7.89 30.01
CA ILE A 536 2.38 -8.06 31.34
C ILE A 536 3.40 -8.61 32.35
N THR A 537 4.18 -9.62 31.98
CA THR A 537 5.22 -10.20 32.84
C THR A 537 6.26 -9.17 33.27
N LEU A 538 6.75 -8.35 32.31
CA LEU A 538 7.71 -7.30 32.61
C LEU A 538 7.16 -6.27 33.62
N VAL A 539 5.92 -5.85 33.44
CA VAL A 539 5.27 -4.90 34.36
C VAL A 539 5.07 -5.54 35.74
N ALA A 540 4.58 -6.79 35.77
CA ALA A 540 4.32 -7.50 37.02
C ALA A 540 5.60 -7.82 37.84
N THR A 541 6.73 -8.04 37.16
CA THR A 541 8.02 -8.33 37.82
C THR A 541 8.84 -7.08 38.12
N ASN A 542 8.41 -5.90 37.65
CA ASN A 542 9.14 -4.64 37.86
C ASN A 542 8.90 -4.02 39.25
N TYR A 543 9.19 -4.74 40.31
CA TYR A 543 9.01 -4.26 41.70
C TYR A 543 9.83 -2.99 42.04
N LYS A 544 10.97 -2.80 41.36
CA LYS A 544 11.83 -1.64 41.54
C LYS A 544 11.42 -0.42 40.74
N GLN A 545 10.33 -0.49 40.01
CA GLN A 545 9.81 0.59 39.14
C GLN A 545 10.85 1.14 38.16
N VAL A 546 11.69 0.24 37.59
CA VAL A 546 12.72 0.60 36.63
C VAL A 546 12.02 1.08 35.35
N ARG A 547 12.29 2.31 34.96
CA ARG A 547 11.64 2.99 33.83
C ARG A 547 11.88 2.27 32.49
N GLU A 548 13.08 1.76 32.29
CA GLU A 548 13.50 1.04 31.09
C GLU A 548 12.69 -0.23 30.87
N ILE A 549 12.31 -0.93 31.93
CA ILE A 549 11.44 -2.11 31.86
C ILE A 549 10.05 -1.72 31.35
N ASN A 550 9.51 -0.60 31.83
CA ASN A 550 8.20 -0.11 31.38
C ASN A 550 8.25 0.32 29.89
N ILE A 551 9.33 0.98 29.45
CA ILE A 551 9.54 1.33 28.04
C ILE A 551 9.61 0.05 27.19
N PHE A 552 10.34 -0.97 27.64
CA PHE A 552 10.43 -2.23 26.92
C PHE A 552 9.08 -2.96 26.87
N ALA A 553 8.29 -2.94 27.93
CA ALA A 553 6.93 -3.47 27.92
C ALA A 553 6.06 -2.75 26.87
N TRP A 554 6.16 -1.43 26.74
CA TRP A 554 5.47 -0.68 25.68
C TRP A 554 5.95 -1.05 24.27
N VAL A 555 7.23 -1.34 24.09
CA VAL A 555 7.74 -1.87 22.80
C VAL A 555 7.02 -3.16 22.41
N LEU A 556 6.89 -4.10 23.37
CA LEU A 556 6.18 -5.36 23.13
C LEU A 556 4.71 -5.14 22.76
N VAL A 557 4.03 -4.22 23.45
CA VAL A 557 2.64 -3.85 23.10
C VAL A 557 2.56 -3.30 21.69
N VAL A 558 3.42 -2.36 21.31
CA VAL A 558 3.45 -1.81 19.95
C VAL A 558 3.74 -2.90 18.91
N GLN A 559 4.69 -3.78 19.18
CA GLN A 559 5.02 -4.90 18.29
C GLN A 559 3.92 -5.96 18.21
N SER A 560 3.02 -6.04 19.18
CA SER A 560 1.87 -6.96 19.11
C SER A 560 0.77 -6.49 18.15
N LEU A 561 0.67 -5.20 17.84
CA LEU A 561 -0.42 -4.62 17.07
C LEU A 561 -0.64 -5.26 15.68
N PRO A 562 0.40 -5.56 14.88
CA PRO A 562 0.22 -6.25 13.61
C PRO A 562 -0.40 -7.64 13.74
N PHE A 563 0.01 -8.37 14.75
CA PHE A 563 -0.50 -9.72 15.04
C PHE A 563 -1.94 -9.67 15.55
N VAL A 564 -2.26 -8.71 16.41
CA VAL A 564 -3.63 -8.45 16.87
C VAL A 564 -4.53 -8.04 15.70
N ALA A 565 -4.03 -7.21 14.78
CA ALA A 565 -4.77 -6.83 13.58
C ALA A 565 -5.12 -8.05 12.71
N ALA A 566 -4.16 -8.97 12.50
CA ALA A 566 -4.40 -10.20 11.74
C ALA A 566 -5.47 -11.10 12.41
N VAL A 567 -5.37 -11.29 13.72
CA VAL A 567 -6.38 -12.02 14.51
C VAL A 567 -7.75 -11.35 14.40
N THR A 568 -7.79 -10.02 14.51
CA THR A 568 -9.03 -9.25 14.42
C THR A 568 -9.71 -9.43 13.06
N LEU A 569 -8.97 -9.36 11.95
CA LEU A 569 -9.53 -9.56 10.61
C LEU A 569 -10.01 -11.00 10.40
N ALA A 570 -9.26 -11.99 10.87
CA ALA A 570 -9.67 -13.39 10.80
C ALA A 570 -10.96 -13.65 11.62
N VAL A 571 -11.08 -13.06 12.82
CA VAL A 571 -12.30 -13.16 13.65
C VAL A 571 -13.47 -12.41 13.00
N ILE A 572 -13.24 -11.22 12.41
CA ILE A 572 -14.28 -10.50 11.69
C ILE A 572 -14.83 -11.36 10.56
N GLU A 573 -13.95 -11.97 9.74
CA GLU A 573 -14.35 -12.87 8.65
C GLU A 573 -15.26 -13.99 9.12
N ASP A 574 -15.00 -14.55 10.29
CA ASP A 574 -15.68 -15.72 10.85
C ASP A 574 -16.98 -15.41 11.57
N THR A 575 -17.29 -14.13 11.71
CA THR A 575 -18.41 -13.68 12.53
C THR A 575 -19.38 -12.81 11.73
N ARG A 576 -20.55 -12.55 12.34
CA ARG A 576 -21.52 -11.57 11.82
C ARG A 576 -20.99 -10.16 11.70
N PHE A 577 -19.83 -9.86 12.28
CA PHE A 577 -19.16 -8.55 12.11
C PHE A 577 -18.67 -8.33 10.67
N ASN A 578 -18.58 -9.36 9.83
CA ASN A 578 -18.30 -9.22 8.41
C ASN A 578 -19.55 -8.86 7.57
N SER A 579 -20.50 -8.15 8.16
CA SER A 579 -21.73 -7.72 7.51
C SER A 579 -22.01 -6.23 7.80
N PHE A 580 -22.12 -5.42 6.75
CA PHE A 580 -22.53 -4.02 6.88
C PHE A 580 -23.97 -3.87 7.36
N VAL A 581 -24.85 -4.85 7.09
CA VAL A 581 -26.22 -4.86 7.60
C VAL A 581 -26.20 -4.94 9.12
N TYR A 582 -25.39 -5.85 9.67
CA TYR A 582 -25.22 -6.00 11.11
C TYR A 582 -24.71 -4.71 11.77
N TRP A 583 -23.73 -4.04 11.18
CA TRP A 583 -23.20 -2.80 11.72
C TRP A 583 -24.23 -1.67 11.71
N ARG A 584 -25.04 -1.54 10.64
CA ARG A 584 -26.13 -0.56 10.59
C ARG A 584 -27.21 -0.83 11.65
N GLU A 585 -27.57 -2.09 11.86
CA GLU A 585 -28.49 -2.49 12.92
C GLU A 585 -27.94 -2.18 14.31
N LEU A 586 -26.66 -2.44 14.53
CA LEU A 586 -25.98 -2.16 15.80
C LEU A 586 -25.92 -0.64 16.06
N GLU A 587 -25.57 0.15 15.06
CA GLU A 587 -25.58 1.62 15.16
C GLU A 587 -26.97 2.16 15.48
N ALA A 588 -28.00 1.67 14.83
CA ALA A 588 -29.38 2.04 15.11
C ALA A 588 -29.79 1.66 16.56
N LYS A 589 -29.38 0.48 17.04
CA LYS A 589 -29.61 0.07 18.43
C LYS A 589 -28.89 0.98 19.44
N ILE A 590 -27.61 1.31 19.16
CA ILE A 590 -26.84 2.22 20.03
C ILE A 590 -27.43 3.62 20.01
N ALA A 591 -27.83 4.16 18.86
CA ALA A 591 -28.49 5.45 18.75
C ALA A 591 -29.82 5.50 19.48
N ALA A 592 -30.54 4.39 19.62
CA ALA A 592 -31.79 4.29 20.37
C ALA A 592 -31.60 4.21 21.90
N ILE A 593 -30.40 3.97 22.41
CA ILE A 593 -30.11 3.85 23.86
C ILE A 593 -30.42 5.18 24.60
N PRO A 594 -29.96 6.37 24.16
CA PRO A 594 -30.29 7.62 24.83
C PRO A 594 -31.80 7.88 24.90
N ALA A 595 -32.52 7.58 23.80
CA ALA A 595 -33.97 7.74 23.75
C ALA A 595 -34.68 6.80 24.73
N LYS A 596 -34.22 5.56 24.89
CA LYS A 596 -34.76 4.61 25.89
C LYS A 596 -34.43 5.02 27.33
N LEU A 597 -33.24 5.57 27.57
CA LEU A 597 -32.83 6.07 28.89
C LEU A 597 -33.65 7.31 29.28
N THR A 598 -33.88 8.24 28.34
CA THR A 598 -34.73 9.41 28.58
C THR A 598 -36.19 9.01 28.78
N ALA A 599 -36.73 8.09 27.97
CA ALA A 599 -38.10 7.58 28.17
C ALA A 599 -38.27 6.89 29.53
N LYS A 600 -37.29 6.09 29.97
CA LYS A 600 -37.31 5.43 31.28
C LYS A 600 -37.13 6.44 32.43
N ALA A 601 -36.35 7.50 32.24
CA ALA A 601 -36.21 8.59 33.21
C ALA A 601 -37.51 9.39 33.35
N VAL A 602 -38.21 9.65 32.24
CA VAL A 602 -39.52 10.31 32.25
C VAL A 602 -40.59 9.44 32.95
N THR A 603 -40.56 8.12 32.78
CA THR A 603 -41.48 7.20 33.47
C THR A 603 -41.15 7.00 34.95
N LEU A 604 -39.94 7.30 35.38
CA LEU A 604 -39.49 7.22 36.79
C LEU A 604 -39.69 8.55 37.55
N LEU A 605 -39.98 9.65 36.86
CA LEU A 605 -40.36 10.89 37.51
C LEU A 605 -41.78 10.73 38.04
N PRO A 606 -42.04 10.92 39.38
CA PRO A 606 -43.38 10.84 39.91
C PRO A 606 -44.23 11.87 39.14
N GLN A 607 -45.36 11.41 38.59
CA GLN A 607 -46.35 12.30 38.01
C GLN A 607 -46.68 13.38 39.06
N ARG A 608 -46.17 14.58 38.86
CA ARG A 608 -46.71 15.74 39.57
C ARG A 608 -48.17 15.81 39.17
N ARG A 609 -49.09 15.37 40.10
CA ARG A 609 -50.52 15.69 40.03
C ARG A 609 -50.61 17.16 39.71
N ALA A 610 -51.29 17.48 38.64
CA ALA A 610 -51.66 18.85 38.31
C ALA A 610 -52.42 19.46 39.49
N ILE A 611 -51.78 20.36 40.22
CA ILE A 611 -52.41 21.30 41.11
C ILE A 611 -52.97 22.40 40.18
N SER A 612 -54.10 22.09 39.58
CA SER A 612 -54.90 23.06 38.80
C SER A 612 -56.37 23.02 39.25
N GLU A 613 -56.59 23.10 40.54
CA GLU A 613 -57.89 23.45 41.12
C GLU A 613 -57.58 24.12 42.46
N VAL A 614 -57.58 25.39 42.49
CA VAL A 614 -57.90 26.40 43.51
C VAL A 614 -57.16 27.70 43.14
N ILE A 615 -57.66 28.43 42.17
CA ILE A 615 -57.56 29.88 42.16
C ILE A 615 -58.96 30.36 41.86
N ALA A 616 -59.61 30.81 42.96
CA ALA A 616 -60.90 31.53 42.97
C ALA A 616 -60.77 32.83 42.16
N ASP A 617 -61.92 33.23 41.57
CA ASP A 617 -62.13 34.49 40.85
C ASP A 617 -61.54 35.73 41.56
N PRO A 618 -60.85 36.61 40.81
CA PRO A 618 -60.57 37.95 41.37
C PRO A 618 -61.80 38.83 41.31
N PRO A 619 -62.02 39.72 42.34
CA PRO A 619 -63.22 40.59 42.43
C PRO A 619 -63.21 41.66 41.34
N LYS A 620 -64.42 41.94 40.78
CA LYS A 620 -64.71 43.03 39.85
C LYS A 620 -64.45 44.35 40.52
N LEU A 621 -63.59 45.18 39.95
CA LEU A 621 -63.52 46.62 40.25
C LEU A 621 -64.42 47.40 39.29
N PRO A 622 -65.11 48.49 39.74
CA PRO A 622 -66.09 49.21 38.95
C PRO A 622 -65.44 50.12 37.91
N ALA A 623 -66.19 50.30 36.85
CA ALA A 623 -65.87 51.25 35.80
C ALA A 623 -65.98 52.70 36.36
N ASP A 624 -64.99 53.52 36.08
CA ASP A 624 -65.16 54.96 36.05
C ASP A 624 -64.44 55.61 34.87
N THR A 625 -65.24 56.32 34.21
CA THR A 625 -65.18 57.30 33.15
C THR A 625 -63.95 58.24 33.20
N ALA A 626 -63.41 58.57 32.07
CA ALA A 626 -63.29 59.94 31.55
C ALA A 626 -62.34 60.11 30.39
N GLU A 627 -62.75 60.84 29.52
CA GLU A 627 -62.40 61.35 28.20
C GLU A 627 -61.01 61.94 27.97
N PRO A 628 -60.67 62.24 26.71
CA PRO A 628 -59.37 62.47 26.20
C PRO A 628 -58.92 63.91 26.18
N VAL A 629 -57.65 64.21 26.30
CA VAL A 629 -57.08 65.50 25.86
C VAL A 629 -55.72 65.24 25.17
N GLN A 630 -55.73 65.61 23.87
CA GLN A 630 -54.68 66.04 22.96
C GLN A 630 -53.49 65.12 22.76
#